data_1b13df4a384fa0fd7bd540ebf04455e9
#
_entry.id   1b13df4a384fa0fd7bd540ebf04455e9
#
_cell.length_a   1.000
_cell.length_b   1.000
_cell.length_c   1.000
_cell.angle_alpha   90.00
_cell.angle_beta   90.00
_cell.angle_gamma   90.00
#
_symmetry.space_group_name_H-M   'P 1'
#
loop_
_entity.id
_entity.type
_entity.pdbx_description
1 polymer ?
#
loop_
_entity_poly.entity_id
_entity_poly.type
_entity_poly.pdbx_seq_one_letter_code
_entity_poly.pdbx_strand_id
1 'polypeptide(L)'
;MKKYLLEAAQLARGFMPHEEGMSLYEIALQVAPRSAILEVGSYCGKSTIYLGAAARETGSTVFTIDHHRGSEEMQRGWAHHDSELVDRDSGLMDSLPELRRNLEKTSLNDVVVPIIGDSLVVARHWAGDISMLFIDGGHGPVPAHSDYESWASKVTRGGFM
;
A
#
# COMPACT_ATOMS: atom_id res chain seq x y z
N MET A 1 -0.49 18.34 0.86
CA MET A 1 0.42 17.40 1.59
C MET A 1 1.52 18.17 2.32
N LYS A 2 1.81 17.83 3.59
CA LYS A 2 2.88 18.51 4.35
C LYS A 2 4.27 18.19 3.78
N LYS A 3 5.17 19.18 3.76
CA LYS A 3 6.50 19.08 3.14
C LYS A 3 7.32 17.86 3.62
N TYR A 4 7.35 17.61 4.93
CA TYR A 4 8.12 16.47 5.48
C TYR A 4 7.60 15.10 5.05
N LEU A 5 6.28 14.96 4.83
CA LEU A 5 5.67 13.73 4.29
C LEU A 5 6.03 13.53 2.82
N LEU A 6 6.05 14.62 2.06
CA LEU A 6 6.47 14.60 0.66
C LEU A 6 7.93 14.16 0.52
N GLU A 7 8.83 14.78 1.31
CA GLU A 7 10.24 14.42 1.33
C GLU A 7 10.45 12.95 1.74
N ALA A 8 9.71 12.48 2.75
CA ALA A 8 9.77 11.09 3.18
C ALA A 8 9.28 10.12 2.09
N ALA A 9 8.18 10.45 1.39
CA ALA A 9 7.67 9.64 0.29
C ALA A 9 8.65 9.57 -0.89
N GLN A 10 9.31 10.68 -1.23
CA GLN A 10 10.32 10.72 -2.28
C GLN A 10 11.54 9.86 -1.95
N LEU A 11 11.96 9.85 -0.68
CA LEU A 11 13.10 9.07 -0.18
C LEU A 11 12.75 7.59 0.09
N ALA A 12 11.48 7.27 0.26
CA ALA A 12 11.04 5.90 0.51
C ALA A 12 11.36 5.01 -0.70
N ARG A 13 11.85 3.80 -0.39
CA ARG A 13 12.09 2.75 -1.39
C ARG A 13 10.78 2.34 -2.05
N GLY A 14 10.77 2.24 -3.38
CA GLY A 14 9.60 1.88 -4.19
C GLY A 14 9.67 2.46 -5.58
N PHE A 15 8.84 1.96 -6.47
CA PHE A 15 8.91 2.22 -7.91
C PHE A 15 8.02 3.37 -8.38
N MET A 16 7.07 3.83 -7.54
CA MET A 16 6.10 4.87 -7.88
C MET A 16 6.79 6.21 -8.17
N PRO A 17 6.58 6.82 -9.36
CA PRO A 17 6.99 8.18 -9.68
C PRO A 17 6.30 9.20 -8.76
N HIS A 18 6.95 10.36 -8.58
CA HIS A 18 6.42 11.41 -7.71
C HIS A 18 5.04 11.92 -8.17
N GLU A 19 4.87 12.13 -9.46
CA GLU A 19 3.64 12.65 -10.06
C GLU A 19 2.46 11.68 -9.86
N GLU A 20 2.71 10.38 -9.95
CA GLU A 20 1.71 9.34 -9.68
C GLU A 20 1.34 9.33 -8.20
N GLY A 21 2.32 9.43 -7.30
CA GLY A 21 2.08 9.53 -5.86
C GLY A 21 1.27 10.77 -5.49
N MET A 22 1.52 11.91 -6.12
CA MET A 22 0.72 13.13 -5.92
C MET A 22 -0.70 12.97 -6.44
N SER A 23 -0.90 12.34 -7.60
CA SER A 23 -2.23 12.03 -8.13
C SER A 23 -3.01 11.11 -7.20
N LEU A 24 -2.33 10.08 -6.64
CA LEU A 24 -2.90 9.17 -5.66
C LEU A 24 -3.38 9.91 -4.39
N TYR A 25 -2.53 10.82 -3.86
CA TYR A 25 -2.87 11.69 -2.74
C TYR A 25 -4.08 12.58 -3.04
N GLU A 26 -4.14 13.24 -4.20
CA GLU A 26 -5.23 14.13 -4.59
C GLU A 26 -6.57 13.41 -4.75
N ILE A 27 -6.56 12.19 -5.34
CA ILE A 27 -7.74 11.35 -5.43
C ILE A 27 -8.20 10.92 -4.03
N ALA A 28 -7.27 10.49 -3.19
CA ALA A 28 -7.57 10.08 -1.82
C ALA A 28 -8.20 11.22 -0.99
N LEU A 29 -7.79 12.47 -1.16
CA LEU A 29 -8.43 13.63 -0.51
C LEU A 29 -9.91 13.78 -0.87
N GLN A 30 -10.31 13.40 -2.10
CA GLN A 30 -11.68 13.56 -2.57
C GLN A 30 -12.62 12.46 -2.06
N VAL A 31 -12.12 11.25 -1.87
CA VAL A 31 -12.96 10.08 -1.59
C VAL A 31 -12.83 9.55 -0.15
N ALA A 32 -11.69 9.77 0.49
CA ALA A 32 -11.41 9.27 1.84
C ALA A 32 -12.44 9.68 2.93
N PRO A 33 -13.06 10.87 2.90
CA PRO A 33 -14.06 11.25 3.92
C PRO A 33 -15.29 10.34 3.95
N ARG A 34 -15.49 9.49 2.96
CA ARG A 34 -16.68 8.63 2.86
C ARG A 34 -16.51 7.32 3.63
N SER A 35 -15.31 6.73 3.59
CA SER A 35 -15.00 5.43 4.17
C SER A 35 -13.48 5.22 4.19
N ALA A 36 -13.02 4.00 4.48
CA ALA A 36 -11.61 3.66 4.48
C ALA A 36 -10.98 3.65 3.08
N ILE A 37 -9.67 3.89 3.04
CA ILE A 37 -8.82 3.62 1.89
C ILE A 37 -8.23 2.21 2.07
N LEU A 38 -8.26 1.40 1.02
CA LEU A 38 -7.57 0.11 0.99
C LEU A 38 -6.46 0.11 -0.04
N GLU A 39 -5.28 -0.29 0.36
CA GLU A 39 -4.12 -0.55 -0.49
C GLU A 39 -3.80 -2.05 -0.47
N VAL A 40 -3.59 -2.64 -1.64
CA VAL A 40 -3.07 -4.01 -1.82
C VAL A 40 -1.69 -3.92 -2.43
N GLY A 41 -0.67 -4.35 -1.68
CA GLY A 41 0.73 -4.18 -2.04
C GLY A 41 1.32 -2.89 -1.47
N SER A 42 1.86 -2.93 -0.26
CA SER A 42 2.53 -1.79 0.37
C SER A 42 4.03 -1.74 0.14
N TYR A 43 4.66 -2.89 -0.11
CA TYR A 43 6.12 -3.01 -0.23
C TYR A 43 6.84 -2.32 0.94
N CYS A 44 7.61 -1.25 0.66
CA CYS A 44 8.28 -0.44 1.69
C CYS A 44 7.46 0.81 2.11
N GLY A 45 6.24 0.98 1.62
CA GLY A 45 5.31 2.01 2.05
C GLY A 45 5.40 3.35 1.32
N LYS A 46 5.98 3.41 0.13
CA LYS A 46 6.08 4.67 -0.64
C LYS A 46 4.71 5.23 -0.99
N SER A 47 3.85 4.45 -1.63
CA SER A 47 2.44 4.78 -1.91
C SER A 47 1.63 4.98 -0.64
N THR A 48 1.87 4.14 0.36
CA THR A 48 1.23 4.22 1.68
C THR A 48 1.42 5.57 2.36
N ILE A 49 2.58 6.25 2.17
CA ILE A 49 2.82 7.59 2.72
C ILE A 49 1.92 8.63 2.05
N TYR A 50 1.72 8.57 0.74
CA TYR A 50 0.81 9.48 0.03
C TYR A 50 -0.65 9.28 0.48
N LEU A 51 -1.10 8.02 0.57
CA LEU A 51 -2.43 7.67 1.04
C LEU A 51 -2.63 8.06 2.52
N GLY A 52 -1.66 7.77 3.38
CA GLY A 52 -1.69 8.13 4.79
C GLY A 52 -1.68 9.64 5.03
N ALA A 53 -0.99 10.41 4.18
CA ALA A 53 -1.04 11.86 4.23
C ALA A 53 -2.46 12.40 3.94
N ALA A 54 -3.15 11.84 2.94
CA ALA A 54 -4.52 12.20 2.61
C ALA A 54 -5.49 11.77 3.73
N ALA A 55 -5.35 10.54 4.23
CA ALA A 55 -6.17 10.02 5.33
C ALA A 55 -6.08 10.90 6.59
N ARG A 56 -4.89 11.37 6.93
CA ARG A 56 -4.69 12.30 8.06
C ARG A 56 -5.41 13.62 7.86
N GLU A 57 -5.42 14.16 6.65
CA GLU A 57 -6.09 15.43 6.36
C GLU A 57 -7.62 15.31 6.35
N THR A 58 -8.12 14.13 6.00
CA THR A 58 -9.56 13.85 5.89
C THR A 58 -10.18 13.18 7.12
N GLY A 59 -9.34 12.73 8.08
CA GLY A 59 -9.80 11.96 9.23
C GLY A 59 -10.19 10.50 8.89
N SER A 60 -9.69 9.98 7.76
CA SER A 60 -9.92 8.60 7.32
C SER A 60 -8.82 7.65 7.83
N THR A 61 -8.89 6.39 7.44
CA THR A 61 -7.90 5.35 7.74
C THR A 61 -7.49 4.64 6.46
N VAL A 62 -6.19 4.38 6.32
CA VAL A 62 -5.65 3.50 5.30
C VAL A 62 -5.44 2.11 5.90
N PHE A 63 -6.01 1.09 5.27
CA PHE A 63 -5.61 -0.29 5.50
C PHE A 63 -4.70 -0.70 4.34
N THR A 64 -3.48 -1.14 4.65
CA THR A 64 -2.52 -1.60 3.64
C THR A 64 -2.20 -3.06 3.86
N ILE A 65 -2.40 -3.88 2.83
CA ILE A 65 -2.28 -5.34 2.89
C ILE A 65 -1.08 -5.77 2.09
N ASP A 66 -0.16 -6.50 2.72
CA ASP A 66 0.99 -7.10 2.05
C ASP A 66 1.49 -8.30 2.87
N HIS A 67 1.94 -9.35 2.22
CA HIS A 67 2.63 -10.45 2.89
C HIS A 67 4.12 -10.18 3.11
N HIS A 68 4.66 -9.14 2.52
CA HIS A 68 6.04 -8.63 2.63
C HIS A 68 7.14 -9.63 2.21
N ARG A 69 6.79 -10.63 1.40
CA ARG A 69 7.74 -11.63 0.87
C ARG A 69 8.10 -11.38 -0.60
N GLY A 70 7.60 -10.25 -1.15
CA GLY A 70 7.79 -9.85 -2.53
C GLY A 70 6.97 -10.68 -3.53
N SER A 71 6.61 -10.05 -4.64
CA SER A 71 6.00 -10.72 -5.78
C SER A 71 7.02 -11.59 -6.53
N GLU A 72 6.59 -12.30 -7.57
CA GLU A 72 7.45 -13.18 -8.36
C GLU A 72 8.67 -12.44 -8.93
N GLU A 73 8.46 -11.25 -9.47
CA GLU A 73 9.51 -10.41 -10.06
C GLU A 73 10.53 -9.84 -9.05
N MET A 74 10.26 -9.92 -7.77
CA MET A 74 11.16 -9.48 -6.70
C MET A 74 12.01 -10.64 -6.13
N GLN A 75 11.77 -11.87 -6.58
CA GLN A 75 12.53 -13.02 -6.12
C GLN A 75 13.95 -13.03 -6.68
N ARG A 76 14.84 -13.82 -6.04
CA ARG A 76 16.24 -13.92 -6.46
C ARG A 76 16.37 -14.35 -7.93
N GLY A 77 17.11 -13.56 -8.70
CA GLY A 77 17.32 -13.79 -10.13
C GLY A 77 16.37 -13.02 -11.05
N TRP A 78 15.44 -12.28 -10.49
CA TRP A 78 14.51 -11.42 -11.23
C TRP A 78 14.92 -9.95 -11.19
N ALA A 79 14.34 -9.14 -12.09
CA ALA A 79 14.78 -7.76 -12.35
C ALA A 79 14.60 -6.81 -11.16
N HIS A 80 13.61 -7.05 -10.31
CA HIS A 80 13.29 -6.20 -9.15
C HIS A 80 13.77 -6.78 -7.82
N HIS A 81 14.67 -7.78 -7.88
CA HIS A 81 15.25 -8.34 -6.65
C HIS A 81 16.12 -7.31 -5.91
N ASP A 82 15.82 -7.11 -4.64
CA ASP A 82 16.59 -6.24 -3.76
C ASP A 82 17.22 -7.05 -2.62
N SER A 83 18.53 -7.25 -2.70
CA SER A 83 19.28 -8.02 -1.71
C SER A 83 19.35 -7.36 -0.32
N GLU A 84 19.09 -6.04 -0.23
CA GLU A 84 19.08 -5.34 1.05
C GLU A 84 17.80 -5.61 1.85
N LEU A 85 16.75 -6.09 1.18
CA LEU A 85 15.50 -6.51 1.83
C LEU A 85 15.44 -8.01 2.13
N VAL A 86 16.53 -8.73 1.89
CA VAL A 86 16.58 -10.16 2.25
C VAL A 86 16.89 -10.29 3.73
N ASP A 87 16.00 -10.91 4.46
CA ASP A 87 16.21 -11.28 5.85
C ASP A 87 17.35 -12.34 5.95
N ARG A 88 18.34 -12.07 6.79
CA ARG A 88 19.57 -12.88 6.86
C ARG A 88 19.35 -14.26 7.45
N ASP A 89 18.36 -14.41 8.31
CA ASP A 89 18.12 -15.67 9.02
C ASP A 89 17.27 -16.61 8.17
N SER A 90 16.24 -16.10 7.51
CA SER A 90 15.35 -16.91 6.66
C SER A 90 15.82 -17.01 5.21
N GLY A 91 16.66 -16.07 4.74
CA GLY A 91 17.05 -15.96 3.34
C GLY A 91 15.92 -15.50 2.40
N LEU A 92 14.78 -15.10 2.95
CA LEU A 92 13.61 -14.62 2.21
C LEU A 92 13.55 -13.10 2.21
N MET A 93 12.93 -12.53 1.18
CA MET A 93 12.63 -11.11 1.16
C MET A 93 11.71 -10.73 2.33
N ASP A 94 11.97 -9.57 2.94
CA ASP A 94 11.14 -8.99 3.98
C ASP A 94 11.15 -7.45 3.90
N SER A 95 10.09 -6.88 3.33
CA SER A 95 9.93 -5.43 3.24
C SER A 95 9.26 -4.81 4.48
N LEU A 96 8.73 -5.61 5.39
CA LEU A 96 7.99 -5.14 6.57
C LEU A 96 8.81 -4.22 7.50
N PRO A 97 10.10 -4.48 7.78
CA PRO A 97 10.91 -3.58 8.60
C PRO A 97 11.05 -2.17 7.99
N GLU A 98 11.12 -2.07 6.66
CA GLU A 98 11.16 -0.77 5.97
C GLU A 98 9.82 -0.03 6.05
N LEU A 99 8.69 -0.72 5.79
CA LEU A 99 7.37 -0.14 5.97
C LEU A 99 7.22 0.44 7.38
N ARG A 100 7.55 -0.32 8.43
CA ARG A 100 7.47 0.14 9.81
C ARG A 100 8.32 1.39 10.07
N ARG A 101 9.58 1.39 9.61
CA ARG A 101 10.45 2.57 9.73
C ARG A 101 9.88 3.80 9.04
N ASN A 102 9.29 3.64 7.87
CA ASN A 102 8.70 4.74 7.12
C ASN A 102 7.45 5.30 7.82
N LEU A 103 6.59 4.43 8.36
CA LEU A 103 5.42 4.86 9.14
C LEU A 103 5.82 5.58 10.43
N GLU A 104 6.87 5.12 11.11
CA GLU A 104 7.43 5.78 12.31
C GLU A 104 8.00 7.16 11.98
N LYS A 105 8.87 7.26 10.96
CA LYS A 105 9.47 8.53 10.51
C LYS A 105 8.43 9.57 10.10
N THR A 106 7.33 9.13 9.52
CA THR A 106 6.24 9.98 9.06
C THR A 106 5.17 10.19 10.12
N SER A 107 5.26 9.46 11.24
CA SER A 107 4.25 9.41 12.32
C SER A 107 2.86 9.04 11.81
N LEU A 108 2.75 8.23 10.74
CA LEU A 108 1.47 7.84 10.11
C LEU A 108 0.79 6.65 10.81
N ASN A 109 1.36 6.10 11.88
CA ASN A 109 0.81 4.96 12.62
C ASN A 109 -0.58 5.22 13.24
N ASP A 110 -1.00 6.47 13.33
CA ASP A 110 -2.33 6.86 13.84
C ASP A 110 -3.44 6.76 12.79
N VAL A 111 -3.08 6.68 11.50
CA VAL A 111 -4.04 6.64 10.38
C VAL A 111 -3.78 5.49 9.40
N VAL A 112 -2.65 4.79 9.50
CA VAL A 112 -2.30 3.64 8.64
C VAL A 112 -2.27 2.37 9.48
N VAL A 113 -3.00 1.36 9.03
CA VAL A 113 -3.09 0.03 9.66
C VAL A 113 -2.53 -1.01 8.69
N PRO A 114 -1.30 -1.48 8.89
CA PRO A 114 -0.75 -2.59 8.12
C PRO A 114 -1.43 -3.92 8.48
N ILE A 115 -1.84 -4.66 7.46
CA ILE A 115 -2.36 -6.02 7.57
C ILE A 115 -1.37 -6.95 6.89
N ILE A 116 -0.71 -7.79 7.68
CA ILE A 116 0.31 -8.71 7.17
C ILE A 116 -0.35 -10.01 6.74
N GLY A 117 -0.36 -10.27 5.45
CA GLY A 117 -0.96 -11.50 4.93
C GLY A 117 -1.30 -11.44 3.44
N ASP A 118 -1.83 -12.53 2.96
CA ASP A 118 -2.31 -12.66 1.59
C ASP A 118 -3.62 -11.87 1.40
N SER A 119 -3.66 -11.04 0.36
CA SER A 119 -4.77 -10.15 0.02
C SER A 119 -6.09 -10.92 -0.16
N LEU A 120 -6.05 -12.07 -0.85
CA LEU A 120 -7.25 -12.89 -1.11
C LEU A 120 -7.80 -13.54 0.17
N VAL A 121 -6.92 -13.87 1.11
CA VAL A 121 -7.33 -14.39 2.43
C VAL A 121 -8.04 -13.31 3.21
N VAL A 122 -7.49 -12.10 3.25
CA VAL A 122 -8.11 -10.95 3.93
C VAL A 122 -9.44 -10.58 3.29
N ALA A 123 -9.52 -10.58 1.95
CA ALA A 123 -10.72 -10.22 1.20
C ALA A 123 -11.95 -11.08 1.57
N ARG A 124 -11.75 -12.36 1.86
CA ARG A 124 -12.85 -13.29 2.23
C ARG A 124 -13.58 -12.87 3.51
N HIS A 125 -12.89 -12.18 4.40
CA HIS A 125 -13.42 -11.80 5.72
C HIS A 125 -13.58 -10.30 5.89
N TRP A 126 -13.32 -9.51 4.83
CA TRP A 126 -13.49 -8.08 4.86
C TRP A 126 -14.96 -7.67 4.79
N ALA A 127 -15.42 -6.94 5.77
CA ALA A 127 -16.82 -6.49 5.89
C ALA A 127 -16.98 -4.97 5.81
N GLY A 128 -15.89 -4.20 5.80
CA GLY A 128 -15.95 -2.73 5.76
C GLY A 128 -16.14 -2.18 4.34
N ASP A 129 -16.77 -1.03 4.26
CA ASP A 129 -16.87 -0.26 3.02
C ASP A 129 -15.51 0.37 2.66
N ILE A 130 -15.19 0.42 1.37
CA ILE A 130 -13.96 1.00 0.83
C ILE A 130 -14.34 2.18 -0.04
N SER A 131 -13.83 3.37 0.28
CA SER A 131 -14.03 4.57 -0.56
C SER A 131 -12.97 4.69 -1.67
N MET A 132 -11.80 4.13 -1.44
CA MET A 132 -10.73 4.06 -2.43
C MET A 132 -10.02 2.71 -2.31
N LEU A 133 -9.86 2.03 -3.44
CA LEU A 133 -9.09 0.81 -3.58
C LEU A 133 -7.88 1.10 -4.49
N PHE A 134 -6.68 0.85 -4.00
CA PHE A 134 -5.46 0.92 -4.77
C PHE A 134 -4.80 -0.45 -4.82
N ILE A 135 -4.71 -1.06 -6.00
CA ILE A 135 -4.09 -2.38 -6.22
C ILE A 135 -2.73 -2.15 -6.87
N ASP A 136 -1.68 -2.41 -6.12
CA ASP A 136 -0.27 -2.29 -6.53
C ASP A 136 0.54 -3.52 -6.06
N GLY A 137 -0.12 -4.68 -6.05
CA GLY A 137 0.47 -5.96 -5.65
C GLY A 137 1.26 -6.63 -6.77
N GLY A 138 1.15 -7.96 -6.90
CA GLY A 138 1.82 -8.68 -7.98
C GLY A 138 1.35 -8.28 -9.37
N HIS A 139 2.28 -7.92 -10.26
CA HIS A 139 1.99 -7.42 -11.62
C HIS A 139 1.71 -8.51 -12.66
N GLY A 140 1.78 -9.80 -12.27
CA GLY A 140 1.36 -10.89 -13.14
C GLY A 140 -0.15 -10.82 -13.45
N PRO A 141 -0.60 -11.30 -14.64
CA PRO A 141 -2.02 -11.24 -15.00
C PRO A 141 -2.95 -11.94 -14.01
N VAL A 142 -2.51 -13.05 -13.44
CA VAL A 142 -3.31 -13.85 -12.49
C VAL A 142 -3.45 -13.16 -11.13
N PRO A 143 -2.36 -12.72 -10.45
CA PRO A 143 -2.47 -11.98 -9.20
C PRO A 143 -3.32 -10.71 -9.33
N ALA A 144 -3.04 -9.87 -10.31
CA ALA A 144 -3.75 -8.61 -10.52
C ALA A 144 -5.26 -8.82 -10.74
N HIS A 145 -5.63 -9.81 -11.56
CA HIS A 145 -7.04 -10.15 -11.79
C HIS A 145 -7.71 -10.69 -10.52
N SER A 146 -7.03 -11.55 -9.77
CA SER A 146 -7.56 -12.12 -8.53
C SER A 146 -7.80 -11.07 -7.45
N ASP A 147 -6.89 -10.10 -7.31
CA ASP A 147 -7.08 -8.96 -6.40
C ASP A 147 -8.27 -8.11 -6.83
N TYR A 148 -8.36 -7.76 -8.13
CA TYR A 148 -9.50 -7.02 -8.66
C TYR A 148 -10.83 -7.72 -8.36
N GLU A 149 -10.99 -8.98 -8.72
CA GLU A 149 -12.21 -9.77 -8.50
C GLU A 149 -12.60 -9.85 -7.01
N SER A 150 -11.61 -9.94 -6.13
CA SER A 150 -11.84 -10.09 -4.69
C SER A 150 -12.24 -8.78 -4.01
N TRP A 151 -11.77 -7.63 -4.53
CA TRP A 151 -11.91 -6.34 -3.87
C TRP A 151 -12.86 -5.36 -4.53
N ALA A 152 -13.05 -5.40 -5.87
CA ALA A 152 -13.82 -4.40 -6.60
C ALA A 152 -15.27 -4.26 -6.09
N SER A 153 -15.91 -5.37 -5.73
CA SER A 153 -17.29 -5.39 -5.21
C SER A 153 -17.46 -4.73 -3.83
N LYS A 154 -16.35 -4.46 -3.12
CA LYS A 154 -16.34 -3.85 -1.78
C LYS A 154 -16.16 -2.33 -1.84
N VAL A 155 -15.88 -1.79 -3.04
CA VAL A 155 -15.79 -0.35 -3.25
C VAL A 155 -17.19 0.25 -3.28
N THR A 156 -17.40 1.27 -2.47
CA THR A 156 -18.70 1.96 -2.36
C THR A 156 -19.06 2.68 -3.65
N ARG A 157 -20.36 2.87 -3.88
CA ARG A 157 -20.83 3.64 -5.03
C ARG A 157 -20.24 5.07 -5.00
N GLY A 158 -19.58 5.46 -6.07
CA GLY A 158 -18.87 6.73 -6.18
C GLY A 158 -17.51 6.74 -5.46
N GLY A 159 -17.02 5.58 -5.06
CA GLY A 159 -15.63 5.37 -4.69
C GLY A 159 -14.70 5.33 -5.90
N PHE A 160 -13.41 5.21 -5.66
CA PHE A 160 -12.37 5.20 -6.69
C PHE A 160 -11.57 3.89 -6.67
N MET A 161 -11.12 3.45 -7.86
CA MET A 161 -10.29 2.27 -8.00
C MET A 161 -9.25 2.50 -9.09
#